data_fe8a2eb7485e216d734885e6869a891c
#
_entry.id   fe8a2eb7485e216d734885e6869a891c
#
_cell.length_a   1.000
_cell.length_b   1.000
_cell.length_c   1.000
_cell.angle_alpha   90.00
_cell.angle_beta   90.00
_cell.angle_gamma   90.00
#
_symmetry.space_group_name_H-M   'P 1'
#
loop_
_entity.id
_entity.type
_entity.pdbx_description
1 polymer ?
#
loop_
_entity_poly.entity_id
_entity_poly.type
_entity_poly.pdbx_seq_one_letter_code
_entity_poly.pdbx_strand_id
1 'polypeptide(L)'
;MDQRDILKEIGQIRSMMEKSSKFMSISGLSGVLIGCFALLGATAACFVVYGSRSLFGYRDYYVLDEQVLWKLIIIAFVVLAVSVIVGVIMAKAKAKKAGQSIWNPTSKALLKAMAIPLITGGLFSIILISQGVFGLVASSLLIFYGLSLAAASVFTFREVRVLGILEIILGLLALAFPGYGVVFWALGFGVLHIVYGLIVHKKYERK
;
A
#
# COMPACT_ATOMS: atom_id res chain seq x y z
N MET A 1 -43.74 -21.88 5.70
CA MET A 1 -42.57 -20.99 5.55
C MET A 1 -42.78 -20.15 4.33
N ASP A 2 -42.88 -18.83 4.50
CA ASP A 2 -43.23 -17.94 3.38
C ASP A 2 -42.00 -17.81 2.45
N GLN A 3 -42.26 -17.69 1.13
CA GLN A 3 -41.21 -17.55 0.12
C GLN A 3 -40.29 -16.35 0.41
N ARG A 4 -40.80 -15.33 1.08
CA ARG A 4 -40.05 -14.15 1.58
C ARG A 4 -39.06 -14.51 2.67
N ASP A 5 -39.42 -15.44 3.59
CA ASP A 5 -38.54 -15.88 4.65
C ASP A 5 -37.36 -16.68 4.12
N ILE A 6 -37.62 -17.54 3.15
CA ILE A 6 -36.58 -18.33 2.46
C ILE A 6 -35.58 -17.41 1.74
N LEU A 7 -36.05 -16.40 1.01
CA LEU A 7 -35.19 -15.45 0.31
C LEU A 7 -34.34 -14.62 1.30
N LYS A 8 -34.91 -14.29 2.47
CA LYS A 8 -34.19 -13.56 3.54
C LYS A 8 -33.09 -14.42 4.18
N GLU A 9 -33.41 -15.70 4.47
CA GLU A 9 -32.43 -16.66 4.98
C GLU A 9 -31.29 -16.92 3.98
N ILE A 10 -31.61 -17.13 2.69
CA ILE A 10 -30.60 -17.28 1.64
C ILE A 10 -29.73 -16.03 1.54
N GLY A 11 -30.30 -14.84 1.62
CA GLY A 11 -29.57 -13.59 1.67
C GLY A 11 -28.62 -13.47 2.87
N GLN A 12 -29.06 -13.92 4.05
CA GLN A 12 -28.22 -13.95 5.26
C GLN A 12 -27.09 -14.97 5.14
N ILE A 13 -27.36 -16.18 4.65
CA ILE A 13 -26.36 -17.22 4.42
C ILE A 13 -25.31 -16.72 3.42
N ARG A 14 -25.73 -16.13 2.29
CA ARG A 14 -24.82 -15.55 1.31
C ARG A 14 -23.94 -14.45 1.91
N SER A 15 -24.54 -13.54 2.70
CA SER A 15 -23.80 -12.49 3.40
C SER A 15 -22.78 -13.03 4.39
N MET A 16 -23.13 -14.10 5.14
CA MET A 16 -22.22 -14.77 6.04
C MET A 16 -21.09 -15.49 5.30
N MET A 17 -21.39 -16.15 4.19
CA MET A 17 -20.37 -16.78 3.33
C MET A 17 -19.41 -15.74 2.73
N GLU A 18 -19.93 -14.61 2.23
CA GLU A 18 -19.09 -13.52 1.72
C GLU A 18 -18.18 -12.91 2.79
N LYS A 19 -18.69 -12.73 4.01
CA LYS A 19 -17.87 -12.27 5.15
C LYS A 19 -16.83 -13.30 5.57
N SER A 20 -17.18 -14.58 5.56
CA SER A 20 -16.26 -15.67 5.90
C SER A 20 -15.15 -15.88 4.86
N SER A 21 -15.40 -15.50 3.60
CA SER A 21 -14.42 -15.61 2.52
C SER A 21 -13.41 -14.45 2.44
N LYS A 22 -13.59 -13.39 3.26
CA LYS A 22 -12.71 -12.21 3.24
C LYS A 22 -11.76 -12.17 4.42
N PHE A 23 -10.52 -11.80 4.15
CA PHE A 23 -9.52 -11.56 5.19
C PHE A 23 -9.77 -10.20 5.86
N MET A 24 -10.46 -10.21 7.00
CA MET A 24 -10.89 -9.03 7.73
C MET A 24 -9.89 -8.59 8.82
N SER A 25 -8.76 -9.27 8.95
CA SER A 25 -7.76 -8.98 10.00
C SER A 25 -6.85 -7.80 9.67
N ILE A 26 -6.99 -7.17 8.50
CA ILE A 26 -6.29 -5.90 8.21
C ILE A 26 -6.88 -4.83 9.13
N SER A 27 -6.01 -4.13 9.89
CA SER A 27 -6.42 -3.05 10.77
C SER A 27 -6.36 -1.70 10.05
N GLY A 28 -7.41 -0.87 10.21
CA GLY A 28 -7.40 0.50 9.70
C GLY A 28 -6.29 1.34 10.34
N LEU A 29 -6.04 1.16 11.65
CA LEU A 29 -4.96 1.86 12.34
C LEU A 29 -3.57 1.47 11.80
N SER A 30 -3.38 0.24 11.31
CA SER A 30 -2.11 -0.11 10.65
C SER A 30 -1.88 0.71 9.38
N GLY A 31 -2.94 0.96 8.60
CA GLY A 31 -2.85 1.85 7.43
C GLY A 31 -2.43 3.27 7.80
N VAL A 32 -2.98 3.82 8.89
CA VAL A 32 -2.58 5.15 9.40
C VAL A 32 -1.10 5.16 9.80
N LEU A 33 -0.63 4.18 10.57
CA LEU A 33 0.77 4.12 11.01
C LEU A 33 1.73 3.94 9.83
N ILE A 34 1.40 3.06 8.87
CA ILE A 34 2.17 2.86 7.65
C ILE A 34 2.29 4.18 6.88
N GLY A 35 1.18 4.92 6.71
CA GLY A 35 1.19 6.22 6.06
C GLY A 35 2.03 7.27 6.80
N CYS A 36 2.00 7.29 8.13
CA CYS A 36 2.86 8.17 8.92
C CYS A 36 4.35 7.84 8.73
N PHE A 37 4.74 6.56 8.75
CA PHE A 37 6.12 6.17 8.49
C PHE A 37 6.55 6.52 7.06
N ALA A 38 5.67 6.36 6.10
CA ALA A 38 5.93 6.76 4.72
C ALA A 38 6.15 8.27 4.60
N LEU A 39 5.35 9.11 5.27
CA LEU A 39 5.54 10.56 5.27
C LEU A 39 6.87 10.95 5.95
N LEU A 40 7.26 10.31 7.05
CA LEU A 40 8.56 10.54 7.66
C LEU A 40 9.70 10.17 6.71
N GLY A 41 9.59 9.03 6.02
CA GLY A 41 10.55 8.62 4.99
C GLY A 41 10.59 9.59 3.81
N ALA A 42 9.44 10.07 3.33
CA ALA A 42 9.35 11.06 2.26
C ALA A 42 10.01 12.38 2.66
N THR A 43 9.80 12.82 3.90
CA THR A 43 10.44 14.04 4.42
C THR A 43 11.95 13.88 4.45
N ALA A 44 12.46 12.75 4.95
CA ALA A 44 13.89 12.45 4.92
C ALA A 44 14.43 12.41 3.47
N ALA A 45 13.70 11.77 2.54
CA ALA A 45 14.07 11.73 1.14
C ALA A 45 14.07 13.13 0.50
N CYS A 46 13.10 14.00 0.83
CA CYS A 46 13.09 15.39 0.39
C CYS A 46 14.36 16.13 0.81
N PHE A 47 14.78 16.00 2.07
CA PHE A 47 16.03 16.62 2.53
C PHE A 47 17.26 16.07 1.81
N VAL A 48 17.28 14.77 1.50
CA VAL A 48 18.40 14.16 0.75
C VAL A 48 18.44 14.65 -0.69
N VAL A 49 17.28 14.80 -1.35
CA VAL A 49 17.18 15.17 -2.77
C VAL A 49 17.30 16.67 -2.99
N TYR A 50 16.59 17.46 -2.21
CA TYR A 50 16.44 18.91 -2.46
C TYR A 50 17.29 19.77 -1.50
N GLY A 51 17.84 19.20 -0.41
CA GLY A 51 18.51 19.94 0.64
C GLY A 51 17.53 20.82 1.41
N SER A 52 18.08 21.81 2.15
CA SER A 52 17.26 22.72 2.97
C SER A 52 16.63 23.88 2.17
N ARG A 53 16.89 23.97 0.86
CA ARG A 53 16.51 25.15 0.05
C ARG A 53 15.14 25.05 -0.62
N SER A 54 14.56 23.88 -0.77
CA SER A 54 13.24 23.71 -1.38
C SER A 54 12.64 22.37 -1.01
N LEU A 55 11.46 22.37 -0.34
CA LEU A 55 10.73 21.13 0.01
C LEU A 55 9.95 20.53 -1.16
N PHE A 56 9.70 21.31 -2.23
CA PHE A 56 8.88 20.92 -3.38
C PHE A 56 9.53 21.30 -4.71
N GLY A 57 10.88 21.44 -4.72
CA GLY A 57 11.60 21.80 -5.94
C GLY A 57 11.55 20.69 -6.99
N TYR A 58 11.45 21.11 -8.27
CA TYR A 58 11.77 20.25 -9.38
C TYR A 58 13.26 19.94 -9.35
N ARG A 59 13.64 18.67 -9.50
CA ARG A 59 15.03 18.30 -9.70
C ARG A 59 15.17 17.44 -10.94
N ASP A 60 16.14 17.79 -11.78
CA ASP A 60 16.54 16.96 -12.90
C ASP A 60 17.00 15.60 -12.40
N TYR A 61 16.27 14.55 -12.80
CA TYR A 61 16.48 13.19 -12.36
C TYR A 61 17.77 12.54 -12.94
N TYR A 62 18.46 13.26 -13.83
CA TYR A 62 19.75 12.82 -14.42
C TYR A 62 20.94 13.00 -13.49
N VAL A 63 20.80 13.74 -12.39
CA VAL A 63 21.90 14.09 -11.49
C VAL A 63 21.68 13.47 -10.12
N LEU A 64 21.57 12.15 -10.04
CA LEU A 64 21.70 11.48 -8.74
C LEU A 64 23.16 11.06 -8.56
N ASP A 65 23.84 11.75 -7.64
CA ASP A 65 25.08 11.27 -7.05
C ASP A 65 24.82 9.88 -6.44
N GLU A 66 25.77 8.97 -6.59
CA GLU A 66 25.68 7.60 -6.06
C GLU A 66 25.37 7.59 -4.55
N GLN A 67 25.90 8.54 -3.81
CA GLN A 67 25.61 8.68 -2.39
C GLN A 67 24.16 9.04 -2.09
N VAL A 68 23.54 9.87 -2.92
CA VAL A 68 22.10 10.22 -2.82
C VAL A 68 21.26 8.99 -3.09
N LEU A 69 21.59 8.22 -4.12
CA LEU A 69 20.90 6.99 -4.47
C LEU A 69 20.90 5.99 -3.32
N TRP A 70 22.05 5.70 -2.73
CA TRP A 70 22.14 4.77 -1.61
C TRP A 70 21.34 5.24 -0.40
N LYS A 71 21.34 6.53 -0.09
CA LYS A 71 20.51 7.08 0.99
C LYS A 71 19.02 6.87 0.73
N LEU A 72 18.56 7.10 -0.52
CA LEU A 72 17.15 6.88 -0.89
C LEU A 72 16.76 5.40 -0.80
N ILE A 73 17.62 4.48 -1.26
CA ILE A 73 17.40 3.03 -1.14
C ILE A 73 17.27 2.62 0.33
N ILE A 74 18.16 3.10 1.20
CA ILE A 74 18.11 2.80 2.63
C ILE A 74 16.82 3.34 3.26
N ILE A 75 16.43 4.57 2.96
CA ILE A 75 15.18 5.16 3.45
C ILE A 75 13.98 4.31 3.01
N ALA A 76 13.90 3.97 1.73
CA ALA A 76 12.81 3.17 1.19
C ALA A 76 12.76 1.77 1.84
N PHE A 77 13.90 1.13 2.02
CA PHE A 77 13.99 -0.18 2.66
C PHE A 77 13.56 -0.14 4.14
N VAL A 78 14.00 0.86 4.89
CA VAL A 78 13.63 1.05 6.30
C VAL A 78 12.11 1.28 6.43
N VAL A 79 11.55 2.18 5.60
CA VAL A 79 10.10 2.43 5.58
C VAL A 79 9.32 1.17 5.26
N LEU A 80 9.75 0.41 4.25
CA LEU A 80 9.11 -0.86 3.87
C LEU A 80 9.18 -1.87 5.02
N ALA A 81 10.36 -2.09 5.60
CA ALA A 81 10.55 -3.05 6.68
C ALA A 81 9.68 -2.71 7.90
N VAL A 82 9.71 -1.46 8.36
CA VAL A 82 8.89 -1.01 9.49
C VAL A 82 7.41 -1.14 9.19
N SER A 83 6.97 -0.76 7.99
CA SER A 83 5.57 -0.86 7.55
C SER A 83 5.07 -2.31 7.54
N VAL A 84 5.87 -3.24 7.01
CA VAL A 84 5.54 -4.67 7.00
C VAL A 84 5.47 -5.23 8.42
N ILE A 85 6.46 -4.93 9.27
CA ILE A 85 6.50 -5.39 10.66
C ILE A 85 5.26 -4.91 11.42
N VAL A 86 4.94 -3.62 11.36
CA VAL A 86 3.78 -3.04 12.02
C VAL A 86 2.48 -3.62 11.47
N GLY A 87 2.36 -3.74 10.15
CA GLY A 87 1.20 -4.35 9.50
C GLY A 87 0.95 -5.79 9.97
N VAL A 88 2.00 -6.62 10.02
CA VAL A 88 1.91 -8.02 10.48
C VAL A 88 1.57 -8.10 11.97
N ILE A 89 2.20 -7.29 12.82
CA ILE A 89 1.92 -7.28 14.28
C ILE A 89 0.46 -6.90 14.52
N MET A 90 -0.04 -5.84 13.88
CA MET A 90 -1.41 -5.40 14.07
C MET A 90 -2.43 -6.39 13.49
N ALA A 91 -2.13 -7.00 12.35
CA ALA A 91 -2.96 -8.05 11.77
C ALA A 91 -3.05 -9.28 12.69
N LYS A 92 -1.91 -9.71 13.29
CA LYS A 92 -1.88 -10.80 14.27
C LYS A 92 -2.71 -10.47 15.52
N ALA A 93 -2.55 -9.26 16.05
CA ALA A 93 -3.29 -8.82 17.24
C ALA A 93 -4.80 -8.81 16.97
N LYS A 94 -5.23 -8.31 15.79
CA LYS A 94 -6.64 -8.26 15.40
C LYS A 94 -7.21 -9.67 15.16
N ALA A 95 -6.47 -10.55 14.48
CA ALA A 95 -6.86 -11.95 14.27
C ALA A 95 -7.04 -12.68 15.63
N LYS A 96 -6.09 -12.52 16.56
CA LYS A 96 -6.16 -13.09 17.90
C LYS A 96 -7.40 -12.63 18.67
N LYS A 97 -7.73 -11.32 18.62
CA LYS A 97 -8.96 -10.79 19.25
C LYS A 97 -10.24 -11.37 18.66
N ALA A 98 -10.22 -11.75 17.37
CA ALA A 98 -11.34 -12.38 16.69
C ALA A 98 -11.35 -13.92 16.83
N GLY A 99 -10.45 -14.52 17.61
CA GLY A 99 -10.32 -15.99 17.74
C GLY A 99 -9.88 -16.70 16.45
N GLN A 100 -9.24 -15.97 15.53
CA GLN A 100 -8.86 -16.49 14.21
C GLN A 100 -7.34 -16.59 14.06
N SER A 101 -6.90 -17.54 13.22
CA SER A 101 -5.50 -17.58 12.79
C SER A 101 -5.25 -16.56 11.67
N ILE A 102 -4.11 -15.87 11.73
CA ILE A 102 -3.64 -15.04 10.61
C ILE A 102 -3.35 -15.87 9.37
N TRP A 103 -2.87 -17.12 9.55
CA TRP A 103 -2.60 -18.06 8.48
C TRP A 103 -3.82 -18.91 8.16
N ASN A 104 -4.69 -18.42 7.31
CA ASN A 104 -5.86 -19.13 6.80
C ASN A 104 -5.85 -19.18 5.27
N PRO A 105 -6.72 -19.97 4.61
CA PRO A 105 -6.75 -20.06 3.15
C PRO A 105 -6.90 -18.71 2.46
N THR A 106 -7.71 -17.82 3.01
CA THR A 106 -7.97 -16.47 2.45
C THR A 106 -6.74 -15.56 2.53
N SER A 107 -6.01 -15.57 3.67
CA SER A 107 -4.78 -14.79 3.79
C SER A 107 -3.67 -15.29 2.85
N LYS A 108 -3.57 -16.61 2.67
CA LYS A 108 -2.63 -17.20 1.70
C LYS A 108 -2.99 -16.83 0.26
N ALA A 109 -4.28 -16.83 -0.09
CA ALA A 109 -4.75 -16.43 -1.41
C ALA A 109 -4.48 -14.93 -1.67
N LEU A 110 -4.72 -14.08 -0.66
CA LEU A 110 -4.41 -12.67 -0.69
C LEU A 110 -2.92 -12.43 -0.97
N LEU A 111 -2.04 -13.08 -0.20
CA LEU A 111 -0.58 -12.96 -0.38
C LEU A 111 -0.13 -13.44 -1.75
N LYS A 112 -0.67 -14.56 -2.25
CA LYS A 112 -0.35 -15.05 -3.60
C LYS A 112 -0.78 -14.06 -4.68
N ALA A 113 -1.96 -13.45 -4.54
CA ALA A 113 -2.44 -12.45 -5.49
C ALA A 113 -1.57 -11.18 -5.49
N MET A 114 -1.09 -10.75 -4.31
CA MET A 114 -0.18 -9.62 -4.19
C MET A 114 1.22 -9.91 -4.72
N ALA A 115 1.71 -11.13 -4.54
CA ALA A 115 3.10 -11.48 -4.78
C ALA A 115 3.53 -11.23 -6.23
N ILE A 116 2.69 -11.58 -7.20
CA ILE A 116 3.03 -11.44 -8.61
C ILE A 116 3.34 -9.98 -8.97
N PRO A 117 2.41 -9.01 -8.78
CA PRO A 117 2.73 -7.63 -9.12
C PRO A 117 3.84 -7.04 -8.25
N LEU A 118 3.91 -7.38 -6.93
CA LEU A 118 4.96 -6.86 -6.05
C LEU A 118 6.36 -7.31 -6.47
N ILE A 119 6.54 -8.60 -6.74
CA ILE A 119 7.83 -9.15 -7.15
C ILE A 119 8.21 -8.58 -8.52
N THR A 120 7.27 -8.54 -9.47
CA THR A 120 7.51 -7.96 -10.80
C THR A 120 7.91 -6.51 -10.69
N GLY A 121 7.19 -5.70 -9.90
CA GLY A 121 7.50 -4.28 -9.72
C GLY A 121 8.82 -4.04 -8.99
N GLY A 122 9.14 -4.87 -8.00
CA GLY A 122 10.43 -4.83 -7.32
C GLY A 122 11.60 -5.12 -8.26
N LEU A 123 11.53 -6.20 -9.04
CA LEU A 123 12.54 -6.56 -10.03
C LEU A 123 12.65 -5.49 -11.11
N PHE A 124 11.53 -4.98 -11.62
CA PHE A 124 11.49 -3.89 -12.58
C PHE A 124 12.20 -2.64 -12.05
N SER A 125 11.93 -2.26 -10.80
CA SER A 125 12.58 -1.12 -10.16
C SER A 125 14.09 -1.33 -9.98
N ILE A 126 14.54 -2.54 -9.64
CA ILE A 126 15.97 -2.88 -9.56
C ILE A 126 16.64 -2.75 -10.93
N ILE A 127 16.00 -3.21 -12.02
CA ILE A 127 16.50 -3.07 -13.38
C ILE A 127 16.61 -1.59 -13.76
N LEU A 128 15.60 -0.76 -13.47
CA LEU A 128 15.66 0.68 -13.73
C LEU A 128 16.85 1.33 -13.00
N ILE A 129 17.04 0.98 -11.73
CA ILE A 129 18.19 1.49 -10.94
C ILE A 129 19.51 1.06 -11.56
N SER A 130 19.66 -0.20 -11.97
CA SER A 130 20.89 -0.71 -12.58
C SER A 130 21.22 -0.05 -13.94
N GLN A 131 20.20 0.43 -14.64
CA GLN A 131 20.34 1.16 -15.90
C GLN A 131 20.44 2.68 -15.72
N GLY A 132 20.46 3.19 -14.49
CA GLY A 132 20.54 4.63 -14.22
C GLY A 132 19.23 5.41 -14.49
N VAL A 133 18.09 4.72 -14.67
CA VAL A 133 16.80 5.34 -14.98
C VAL A 133 16.02 5.63 -13.69
N PHE A 134 16.58 6.47 -12.84
CA PHE A 134 16.05 6.71 -11.48
C PHE A 134 14.71 7.44 -11.45
N GLY A 135 14.45 8.29 -12.44
CA GLY A 135 13.20 9.08 -12.51
C GLY A 135 11.93 8.24 -12.61
N LEU A 136 12.02 6.98 -13.04
CA LEU A 136 10.89 6.08 -13.20
C LEU A 136 10.66 5.15 -12.00
N VAL A 137 11.56 5.13 -11.02
CA VAL A 137 11.47 4.19 -9.89
C VAL A 137 10.24 4.46 -9.02
N ALA A 138 9.98 5.73 -8.68
CA ALA A 138 8.83 6.08 -7.85
C ALA A 138 7.50 5.74 -8.53
N SER A 139 7.36 6.06 -9.82
CA SER A 139 6.17 5.71 -10.61
C SER A 139 5.98 4.20 -10.73
N SER A 140 7.05 3.45 -10.96
CA SER A 140 6.99 1.99 -11.03
C SER A 140 6.51 1.38 -9.72
N LEU A 141 7.07 1.82 -8.58
CA LEU A 141 6.67 1.34 -7.25
C LEU A 141 5.18 1.61 -6.99
N LEU A 142 4.69 2.81 -7.30
CA LEU A 142 3.27 3.17 -7.12
C LEU A 142 2.36 2.31 -8.01
N ILE A 143 2.68 2.15 -9.29
CA ILE A 143 1.86 1.38 -10.24
C ILE A 143 1.79 -0.09 -9.80
N PHE A 144 2.92 -0.74 -9.59
CA PHE A 144 2.94 -2.17 -9.26
C PHE A 144 2.39 -2.46 -7.87
N TYR A 145 2.59 -1.55 -6.90
CA TYR A 145 1.93 -1.64 -5.60
C TYR A 145 0.42 -1.49 -5.73
N GLY A 146 -0.06 -0.53 -6.50
CA GLY A 146 -1.48 -0.35 -6.79
C GLY A 146 -2.11 -1.57 -7.45
N LEU A 147 -1.42 -2.20 -8.42
CA LEU A 147 -1.84 -3.46 -9.04
C LEU A 147 -1.91 -4.60 -8.02
N SER A 148 -0.95 -4.67 -7.09
CA SER A 148 -0.96 -5.63 -5.98
C SER A 148 -2.18 -5.47 -5.08
N LEU A 149 -2.49 -4.24 -4.69
CA LEU A 149 -3.67 -3.93 -3.88
C LEU A 149 -4.97 -4.27 -4.63
N ALA A 150 -5.04 -3.92 -5.91
CA ALA A 150 -6.20 -4.25 -6.75
C ALA A 150 -6.41 -5.76 -6.84
N ALA A 151 -5.35 -6.55 -7.05
CA ALA A 151 -5.41 -8.01 -7.06
C ALA A 151 -5.81 -8.60 -5.70
N ALA A 152 -5.26 -8.07 -4.61
CA ALA A 152 -5.59 -8.50 -3.25
C ALA A 152 -7.01 -8.15 -2.81
N SER A 153 -7.62 -7.13 -3.40
CA SER A 153 -8.91 -6.58 -2.99
C SER A 153 -10.07 -7.57 -3.08
N VAL A 154 -9.93 -8.61 -3.89
CA VAL A 154 -10.92 -9.70 -4.01
C VAL A 154 -11.06 -10.46 -2.67
N PHE A 155 -9.97 -10.53 -1.92
CA PHE A 155 -9.87 -11.30 -0.66
C PHE A 155 -10.02 -10.44 0.59
N THR A 156 -10.28 -9.12 0.47
CA THR A 156 -10.35 -8.23 1.61
C THR A 156 -11.36 -7.09 1.42
N PHE A 157 -11.17 -5.94 2.06
CA PHE A 157 -12.06 -4.78 2.01
C PHE A 157 -12.11 -4.16 0.61
N ARG A 158 -13.29 -3.66 0.22
CA ARG A 158 -13.48 -2.91 -1.04
C ARG A 158 -12.60 -1.67 -1.10
N GLU A 159 -12.32 -1.06 0.04
CA GLU A 159 -11.50 0.14 0.18
C GLU A 159 -10.05 -0.09 -0.29
N VAL A 160 -9.53 -1.32 -0.16
CA VAL A 160 -8.21 -1.70 -0.70
C VAL A 160 -8.17 -1.59 -2.22
N ARG A 161 -9.28 -1.92 -2.92
CA ARG A 161 -9.37 -1.74 -4.36
C ARG A 161 -9.32 -0.27 -4.77
N VAL A 162 -10.03 0.59 -4.03
CA VAL A 162 -10.03 2.03 -4.29
C VAL A 162 -8.62 2.59 -4.08
N LEU A 163 -7.97 2.22 -2.96
CA LEU A 163 -6.58 2.60 -2.71
C LEU A 163 -5.66 2.16 -3.85
N GLY A 164 -5.77 0.90 -4.30
CA GLY A 164 -4.96 0.37 -5.40
C GLY A 164 -5.15 1.14 -6.71
N ILE A 165 -6.39 1.52 -7.05
CA ILE A 165 -6.68 2.33 -8.25
C ILE A 165 -6.07 3.74 -8.11
N LEU A 166 -6.19 4.36 -6.96
CA LEU A 166 -5.61 5.69 -6.71
C LEU A 166 -4.07 5.66 -6.77
N GLU A 167 -3.43 4.60 -6.25
CA GLU A 167 -1.98 4.39 -6.37
C GLU A 167 -1.54 4.25 -7.83
N ILE A 168 -2.29 3.50 -8.65
CA ILE A 168 -2.01 3.39 -10.09
C ILE A 168 -2.11 4.74 -10.77
N ILE A 169 -3.17 5.51 -10.49
CA ILE A 169 -3.36 6.85 -11.07
C ILE A 169 -2.21 7.77 -10.66
N LEU A 170 -1.82 7.80 -9.38
CA LEU A 170 -0.68 8.58 -8.91
C LEU A 170 0.63 8.13 -9.57
N GLY A 171 0.83 6.84 -9.75
CA GLY A 171 2.00 6.31 -10.43
C GLY A 171 2.08 6.73 -11.91
N LEU A 172 0.94 6.73 -12.62
CA LEU A 172 0.86 7.23 -13.99
C LEU A 172 1.09 8.76 -14.07
N LEU A 173 0.59 9.52 -13.12
CA LEU A 173 0.87 10.95 -13.01
C LEU A 173 2.35 11.20 -12.70
N ALA A 174 2.96 10.41 -11.80
CA ALA A 174 4.39 10.50 -11.51
C ALA A 174 5.25 10.20 -12.75
N LEU A 175 4.78 9.31 -13.62
CA LEU A 175 5.43 9.02 -14.90
C LEU A 175 5.32 10.20 -15.87
N ALA A 176 4.17 10.89 -15.89
CA ALA A 176 3.94 12.07 -16.74
C ALA A 176 4.69 13.32 -16.24
N PHE A 177 5.01 13.38 -14.95
CA PHE A 177 5.71 14.51 -14.32
C PHE A 177 7.01 14.03 -13.64
N PRO A 178 8.03 13.63 -14.41
CA PRO A 178 9.31 13.21 -13.85
C PRO A 178 9.96 14.37 -13.06
N GLY A 179 10.71 14.03 -12.02
CA GLY A 179 11.30 15.04 -11.11
C GLY A 179 10.49 15.28 -9.83
N TYR A 180 9.21 14.93 -9.80
CA TYR A 180 8.35 15.01 -8.61
C TYR A 180 8.12 13.65 -7.93
N GLY A 181 8.94 12.64 -8.23
CA GLY A 181 8.76 11.27 -7.74
C GLY A 181 8.59 11.15 -6.23
N VAL A 182 9.36 11.92 -5.43
CA VAL A 182 9.26 11.93 -3.96
C VAL A 182 7.91 12.49 -3.49
N VAL A 183 7.38 13.49 -4.18
CA VAL A 183 6.06 14.09 -3.85
C VAL A 183 4.95 13.08 -4.12
N PHE A 184 4.95 12.45 -5.30
CA PHE A 184 3.98 11.41 -5.62
C PHE A 184 4.08 10.21 -4.69
N TRP A 185 5.30 9.82 -4.31
CA TRP A 185 5.54 8.76 -3.32
C TRP A 185 4.96 9.13 -1.95
N ALA A 186 5.13 10.38 -1.49
CA ALA A 186 4.55 10.86 -0.24
C ALA A 186 3.00 10.88 -0.29
N LEU A 187 2.42 11.26 -1.41
CA LEU A 187 0.96 11.25 -1.61
C LEU A 187 0.41 9.82 -1.60
N GLY A 188 1.00 8.90 -2.35
CA GLY A 188 0.55 7.51 -2.43
C GLY A 188 0.78 6.76 -1.11
N PHE A 189 2.02 6.44 -0.79
CA PHE A 189 2.34 5.65 0.39
C PHE A 189 2.08 6.38 1.72
N GLY A 190 2.04 7.71 1.73
CA GLY A 190 1.76 8.50 2.92
C GLY A 190 0.28 8.85 3.04
N VAL A 191 -0.15 9.87 2.32
CA VAL A 191 -1.48 10.49 2.49
C VAL A 191 -2.61 9.50 2.20
N LEU A 192 -2.57 8.79 1.07
CA LEU A 192 -3.62 7.83 0.71
C LEU A 192 -3.74 6.69 1.72
N HIS A 193 -2.62 6.21 2.29
CA HIS A 193 -2.65 5.18 3.33
C HIS A 193 -3.26 5.67 4.63
N ILE A 194 -3.00 6.91 5.04
CA ILE A 194 -3.65 7.52 6.21
C ILE A 194 -5.15 7.63 5.97
N VAL A 195 -5.57 8.18 4.83
CA VAL A 195 -6.99 8.34 4.50
C VAL A 195 -7.69 6.98 4.46
N TYR A 196 -7.10 6.00 3.76
CA TYR A 196 -7.58 4.63 3.73
C TYR A 196 -7.72 4.04 5.14
N GLY A 197 -6.67 4.18 5.94
CA GLY A 197 -6.64 3.65 7.31
C GLY A 197 -7.74 4.24 8.19
N LEU A 198 -7.97 5.55 8.13
CA LEU A 198 -9.06 6.23 8.85
C LEU A 198 -10.44 5.77 8.39
N ILE A 199 -10.66 5.60 7.08
CA ILE A 199 -11.93 5.12 6.54
C ILE A 199 -12.22 3.70 7.03
N VAL A 200 -11.24 2.79 6.92
CA VAL A 200 -11.40 1.40 7.38
C VAL A 200 -11.60 1.34 8.88
N HIS A 201 -10.85 2.11 9.67
CA HIS A 201 -11.02 2.17 11.12
C HIS A 201 -12.43 2.64 11.51
N LYS A 202 -12.90 3.75 10.92
CA LYS A 202 -14.23 4.29 11.19
C LYS A 202 -15.34 3.32 10.79
N LYS A 203 -15.20 2.63 9.66
CA LYS A 203 -16.27 1.79 9.09
C LYS A 203 -16.36 0.41 9.72
N TYR A 204 -15.23 -0.18 10.14
CA TYR A 204 -15.16 -1.59 10.54
C TYR A 204 -14.66 -1.84 11.96
N GLU A 205 -14.06 -0.85 12.62
CA GLU A 205 -13.43 -1.05 13.93
C GLU A 205 -14.03 -0.17 15.04
N ARG A 206 -14.64 0.97 14.68
CA ARG A 206 -15.29 1.85 15.63
C ARG A 206 -16.75 1.41 15.79
N LYS A 207 -16.99 0.54 16.76
CA LYS A 207 -18.33 0.25 17.31
C LYS A 207 -18.42 0.85 18.69
#